data_8d7ae4a3d901476876b6791d82bf2d21
#
_entry.id   8d7ae4a3d901476876b6791d82bf2d21
#
_cell.length_a   1.000
_cell.length_b   1.000
_cell.length_c   1.000
_cell.angle_alpha   90.00
_cell.angle_beta   90.00
_cell.angle_gamma   90.00
#
_symmetry.space_group_name_H-M   'P 1'
#
loop_
_entity.id
_entity.type
_entity.pdbx_description
1 polymer ?
#
loop_
_entity_poly.entity_id
_entity_poly.type
_entity_poly.pdbx_seq_one_letter_code
_entity_poly.pdbx_strand_id
1 'polypeptide(L)'
;MTVSAEIAYEIDAPYVQPHAREVYAEQPVFDTEELPPHVVFTPYLRALAKEIVGDETNALLKARKIYDFITTQAVYRFMPPYLTVPNIPEYFLSGLRGDCGVQAITFVTLCRLCGVPAQWQSGLYTKPNSAGHHDWARFYVAPFGWLFADCSFGGSAYRAGDLDRWNFYFGNLEPWRMPTCSAFQQEFNPPRRFLRHDPYDNQSGEVESLTRRLYADEYEDDCRVVRYEEME
;
A
#
# COMPACT_ATOMS: atom_id res chain seq x y z
N MET A 1 19.17 -8.99 25.05
CA MET A 1 18.17 -10.07 24.93
C MET A 1 17.85 -10.18 23.45
N THR A 2 17.91 -11.37 22.87
CA THR A 2 17.50 -11.60 21.47
C THR A 2 16.19 -12.37 21.50
N VAL A 3 15.22 -11.96 20.73
CA VAL A 3 13.97 -12.67 20.48
C VAL A 3 13.92 -12.97 19.00
N SER A 4 13.64 -14.21 18.62
CA SER A 4 13.48 -14.61 17.23
C SER A 4 12.18 -15.40 17.07
N ALA A 5 11.53 -15.23 15.92
CA ALA A 5 10.41 -16.03 15.51
C ALA A 5 10.64 -16.49 14.07
N GLU A 6 10.27 -17.73 13.77
CA GLU A 6 10.19 -18.24 12.41
C GLU A 6 8.72 -18.32 12.04
N ILE A 7 8.37 -17.71 10.92
CA ILE A 7 6.99 -17.67 10.41
C ILE A 7 6.99 -18.38 9.07
N ALA A 8 6.14 -19.38 8.93
CA ALA A 8 5.85 -20.03 7.66
C ALA A 8 4.50 -19.54 7.12
N TYR A 9 4.44 -19.21 5.85
CA TYR A 9 3.22 -18.84 5.16
C TYR A 9 3.25 -19.37 3.72
N GLU A 10 2.08 -19.49 3.16
CA GLU A 10 1.85 -19.88 1.78
C GLU A 10 1.19 -18.72 1.05
N ILE A 11 1.68 -18.42 -0.14
CA ILE A 11 1.10 -17.35 -0.99
C ILE A 11 0.72 -17.94 -2.34
N ASP A 12 -0.53 -17.71 -2.72
CA ASP A 12 -1.01 -17.84 -4.09
C ASP A 12 -1.05 -16.44 -4.73
N ALA A 13 -0.28 -16.26 -5.81
CA ALA A 13 -0.20 -15.00 -6.53
C ALA A 13 -0.51 -15.21 -8.02
N PRO A 14 -1.77 -15.56 -8.35
CA PRO A 14 -2.15 -15.79 -9.73
C PRO A 14 -1.98 -14.50 -10.54
N TYR A 15 -1.42 -14.64 -11.74
CA TYR A 15 -1.34 -13.52 -12.66
C TYR A 15 -2.72 -13.22 -13.24
N VAL A 16 -3.16 -11.98 -13.04
CA VAL A 16 -4.44 -11.47 -13.56
C VAL A 16 -4.17 -10.41 -14.61
N GLN A 17 -4.79 -10.55 -15.77
CA GLN A 17 -4.77 -9.54 -16.82
C GLN A 17 -6.18 -8.94 -17.02
N PRO A 18 -6.56 -7.94 -16.22
CA PRO A 18 -7.89 -7.39 -16.28
C PRO A 18 -8.08 -6.54 -17.54
N HIS A 19 -9.20 -6.75 -18.24
CA HIS A 19 -9.57 -5.95 -19.41
C HIS A 19 -10.75 -5.05 -19.11
N ALA A 20 -10.65 -3.77 -19.47
CA ALA A 20 -11.69 -2.76 -19.22
C ALA A 20 -13.07 -3.15 -19.79
N ARG A 21 -13.11 -3.87 -20.91
CA ARG A 21 -14.35 -4.35 -21.54
C ARG A 21 -15.11 -5.42 -20.72
N GLU A 22 -14.44 -6.05 -19.76
CA GLU A 22 -14.98 -7.12 -18.91
C GLU A 22 -15.49 -6.58 -17.58
N VAL A 23 -15.18 -5.32 -17.26
CA VAL A 23 -15.59 -4.65 -16.02
C VAL A 23 -17.10 -4.45 -16.02
N TYR A 24 -17.76 -4.87 -14.95
CA TYR A 24 -19.19 -4.66 -14.80
C TYR A 24 -19.50 -3.16 -14.65
N ALA A 25 -20.61 -2.72 -15.28
CA ALA A 25 -21.05 -1.33 -15.18
C ALA A 25 -21.42 -0.95 -13.73
N GLU A 26 -22.04 -1.90 -13.01
CA GLU A 26 -22.37 -1.74 -11.59
C GLU A 26 -21.25 -2.36 -10.74
N GLN A 27 -20.66 -1.55 -9.89
CA GLN A 27 -19.60 -1.95 -8.96
C GLN A 27 -20.17 -2.01 -7.54
N PRO A 28 -19.69 -2.93 -6.69
CA PRO A 28 -20.10 -2.97 -5.30
C PRO A 28 -19.60 -1.74 -4.53
N VAL A 29 -20.36 -1.31 -3.52
CA VAL A 29 -20.03 -0.16 -2.68
C VAL A 29 -19.61 -0.65 -1.30
N PHE A 30 -18.33 -0.61 -1.04
CA PHE A 30 -17.68 -0.87 0.26
C PHE A 30 -16.28 -0.26 0.21
N ASP A 31 -15.65 0.02 1.32
CA ASP A 31 -14.30 0.61 1.40
C ASP A 31 -14.10 1.82 0.45
N THR A 32 -15.14 2.66 0.33
CA THR A 32 -15.14 3.89 -0.45
C THR A 32 -15.32 5.13 0.44
N GLU A 33 -15.42 4.95 1.75
CA GLU A 33 -15.59 6.01 2.73
C GLU A 33 -14.25 6.64 3.12
N GLU A 34 -14.35 7.81 3.74
CA GLU A 34 -13.22 8.44 4.42
C GLU A 34 -12.73 7.60 5.60
N LEU A 35 -11.43 7.70 5.92
CA LEU A 35 -10.80 7.15 7.11
C LEU A 35 -9.86 8.22 7.69
N PRO A 36 -10.41 9.16 8.52
CA PRO A 36 -9.60 10.22 9.11
C PRO A 36 -8.49 9.68 10.01
N PRO A 37 -7.36 10.44 10.15
CA PRO A 37 -7.15 11.79 9.64
C PRO A 37 -6.61 11.85 8.20
N HIS A 38 -6.18 10.74 7.60
CA HIS A 38 -5.43 10.78 6.35
C HIS A 38 -6.29 10.48 5.10
N VAL A 39 -7.19 9.50 5.15
CA VAL A 39 -8.10 9.25 4.03
C VAL A 39 -9.29 10.20 4.16
N VAL A 40 -9.12 11.44 3.71
CA VAL A 40 -10.12 12.51 3.81
C VAL A 40 -10.30 13.16 2.46
N PHE A 41 -11.55 13.38 2.04
CA PHE A 41 -11.89 13.89 0.72
C PHE A 41 -11.96 15.42 0.71
N THR A 42 -10.82 16.08 0.86
CA THR A 42 -10.73 17.53 0.86
C THR A 42 -11.12 18.14 -0.50
N PRO A 43 -11.48 19.43 -0.55
CA PRO A 43 -11.76 20.10 -1.81
C PRO A 43 -10.61 20.00 -2.82
N TYR A 44 -9.36 20.06 -2.35
CA TYR A 44 -8.19 19.91 -3.19
C TYR A 44 -8.11 18.50 -3.81
N LEU A 45 -8.26 17.45 -3.00
CA LEU A 45 -8.22 16.06 -3.48
C LEU A 45 -9.38 15.76 -4.45
N ARG A 46 -10.57 16.32 -4.20
CA ARG A 46 -11.71 16.20 -5.13
C ARG A 46 -11.42 16.84 -6.48
N ALA A 47 -10.86 18.04 -6.50
CA ALA A 47 -10.50 18.73 -7.73
C ALA A 47 -9.42 17.96 -8.50
N LEU A 48 -8.37 17.49 -7.83
CA LEU A 48 -7.29 16.73 -8.44
C LEU A 48 -7.79 15.38 -8.98
N ALA A 49 -8.60 14.65 -8.22
CA ALA A 49 -9.18 13.39 -8.68
C ALA A 49 -10.02 13.58 -9.96
N LYS A 50 -10.80 14.66 -10.02
CA LYS A 50 -11.56 15.01 -11.24
C LYS A 50 -10.64 15.35 -12.41
N GLU A 51 -9.52 16.02 -12.17
CA GLU A 51 -8.53 16.33 -13.21
C GLU A 51 -7.88 15.03 -13.74
N ILE A 52 -7.47 14.12 -12.86
CA ILE A 52 -6.82 12.86 -13.23
C ILE A 52 -7.78 11.92 -13.97
N VAL A 53 -8.96 11.72 -13.40
CA VAL A 53 -9.90 10.70 -13.88
C VAL A 53 -10.79 11.24 -15.01
N GLY A 54 -11.13 12.53 -14.97
CA GLY A 54 -12.05 13.16 -15.92
C GLY A 54 -13.47 12.61 -15.81
N ASP A 55 -14.06 12.29 -16.94
CA ASP A 55 -15.40 11.71 -17.04
C ASP A 55 -15.39 10.18 -17.19
N GLU A 56 -14.26 9.53 -16.83
CA GLU A 56 -14.15 8.08 -16.85
C GLU A 56 -15.14 7.42 -15.88
N THR A 57 -15.87 6.44 -16.36
CA THR A 57 -16.87 5.69 -15.58
C THR A 57 -16.41 4.28 -15.20
N ASN A 58 -15.51 3.68 -16.00
CA ASN A 58 -15.00 2.35 -15.78
C ASN A 58 -14.06 2.31 -14.56
N ALA A 59 -14.37 1.48 -13.56
CA ALA A 59 -13.64 1.40 -12.30
C ALA A 59 -12.16 1.03 -12.50
N LEU A 60 -11.84 0.10 -13.40
CA LEU A 60 -10.47 -0.29 -13.71
C LEU A 60 -9.68 0.86 -14.33
N LEU A 61 -10.29 1.58 -15.26
CA LEU A 61 -9.63 2.71 -15.93
C LEU A 61 -9.46 3.91 -15.00
N LYS A 62 -10.38 4.15 -14.07
CA LYS A 62 -10.19 5.13 -12.99
C LYS A 62 -8.96 4.81 -12.15
N ALA A 63 -8.88 3.58 -11.64
CA ALA A 63 -7.73 3.13 -10.86
C ALA A 63 -6.42 3.19 -11.68
N ARG A 64 -6.46 2.84 -12.98
CA ARG A 64 -5.30 2.93 -13.86
C ARG A 64 -4.80 4.37 -14.03
N LYS A 65 -5.67 5.31 -14.29
CA LYS A 65 -5.30 6.73 -14.41
C LYS A 65 -4.65 7.27 -13.12
N ILE A 66 -5.17 6.86 -11.96
CA ILE A 66 -4.60 7.23 -10.65
C ILE A 66 -3.21 6.60 -10.47
N TYR A 67 -3.06 5.33 -10.80
CA TYR A 67 -1.77 4.63 -10.77
C TYR A 67 -0.75 5.28 -11.70
N ASP A 68 -1.13 5.55 -12.94
CA ASP A 68 -0.27 6.21 -13.93
C ASP A 68 0.18 7.58 -13.43
N PHE A 69 -0.73 8.39 -12.91
CA PHE A 69 -0.42 9.70 -12.36
C PHE A 69 0.64 9.61 -11.25
N ILE A 70 0.43 8.72 -10.28
CA ILE A 70 1.38 8.56 -9.18
C ILE A 70 2.72 8.04 -9.69
N THR A 71 2.72 6.94 -10.42
CA THR A 71 3.95 6.23 -10.79
C THR A 71 4.83 6.96 -11.78
N THR A 72 4.25 7.79 -12.65
CA THR A 72 5.02 8.55 -13.64
C THR A 72 5.60 9.85 -13.09
N GLN A 73 5.03 10.38 -12.00
CA GLN A 73 5.42 11.68 -11.47
C GLN A 73 6.13 11.60 -10.11
N ALA A 74 5.85 10.58 -9.31
CA ALA A 74 6.39 10.46 -7.97
C ALA A 74 7.88 10.09 -7.95
N VAL A 75 8.58 10.65 -6.96
CA VAL A 75 9.94 10.26 -6.61
C VAL A 75 9.93 9.62 -5.23
N TYR A 76 10.53 8.43 -5.11
CA TYR A 76 10.66 7.76 -3.82
C TYR A 76 11.55 8.56 -2.87
N ARG A 77 11.06 8.75 -1.64
CA ARG A 77 11.80 9.40 -0.55
C ARG A 77 11.30 8.86 0.79
N PHE A 78 12.21 8.53 1.68
CA PHE A 78 11.86 8.23 3.06
C PHE A 78 11.15 9.40 3.74
N MET A 79 10.11 9.09 4.50
CA MET A 79 9.24 10.05 5.17
C MET A 79 9.55 10.13 6.67
N PRO A 80 9.25 11.27 7.31
CA PRO A 80 9.15 11.30 8.76
C PRO A 80 7.98 10.42 9.22
N PRO A 81 7.89 10.10 10.53
CA PRO A 81 6.74 9.35 11.05
C PRO A 81 5.41 9.96 10.61
N TYR A 82 4.49 9.16 10.12
CA TYR A 82 3.22 9.60 9.51
C TYR A 82 2.36 10.41 10.47
N LEU A 83 2.45 10.12 11.76
CA LEU A 83 1.83 10.88 12.84
C LEU A 83 2.18 12.38 12.80
N THR A 84 3.33 12.76 12.23
CA THR A 84 3.77 14.17 12.12
C THR A 84 3.19 14.88 10.90
N VAL A 85 2.51 14.17 10.02
CA VAL A 85 1.93 14.69 8.77
C VAL A 85 0.42 14.87 8.96
N PRO A 86 -0.13 16.08 8.85
CA PRO A 86 -1.56 16.32 9.07
C PRO A 86 -2.48 15.60 8.09
N ASN A 87 -2.10 15.51 6.81
CA ASN A 87 -2.81 14.79 5.77
C ASN A 87 -1.78 14.23 4.78
N ILE A 88 -1.62 12.92 4.76
CA ILE A 88 -0.59 12.24 3.95
C ILE A 88 -0.81 12.46 2.44
N PRO A 89 -2.01 12.25 1.86
CA PRO A 89 -2.24 12.49 0.44
C PRO A 89 -1.95 13.94 0.01
N GLU A 90 -2.39 14.94 0.74
CA GLU A 90 -2.12 16.34 0.40
C GLU A 90 -0.63 16.67 0.51
N TYR A 91 0.02 16.19 1.57
CA TYR A 91 1.46 16.37 1.74
C TYR A 91 2.24 15.76 0.56
N PHE A 92 1.93 14.53 0.20
CA PHE A 92 2.55 13.87 -0.94
C PHE A 92 2.32 14.62 -2.25
N LEU A 93 1.07 14.97 -2.54
CA LEU A 93 0.68 15.60 -3.79
C LEU A 93 1.23 17.02 -3.96
N SER A 94 1.57 17.69 -2.85
CA SER A 94 2.21 19.01 -2.90
C SER A 94 3.65 18.97 -3.44
N GLY A 95 4.33 17.85 -3.36
CA GLY A 95 5.73 17.70 -3.76
C GLY A 95 6.05 16.44 -4.56
N LEU A 96 5.09 15.53 -4.70
CA LEU A 96 5.19 14.24 -5.38
C LEU A 96 6.41 13.42 -4.91
N ARG A 97 6.68 13.46 -3.61
CA ARG A 97 7.78 12.76 -2.96
C ARG A 97 7.26 12.01 -1.74
N GLY A 98 7.48 10.70 -1.70
CA GLY A 98 7.05 9.86 -0.59
C GLY A 98 7.57 8.43 -0.70
N ASP A 99 7.50 7.72 0.41
CA ASP A 99 7.82 6.30 0.50
C ASP A 99 6.66 5.41 -0.01
N CYS A 100 6.79 4.10 0.19
CA CYS A 100 5.81 3.12 -0.28
C CYS A 100 4.43 3.35 0.37
N GLY A 101 4.38 3.55 1.69
CA GLY A 101 3.12 3.75 2.41
C GLY A 101 2.42 5.04 2.02
N VAL A 102 3.15 6.14 1.88
CA VAL A 102 2.60 7.43 1.44
C VAL A 102 2.02 7.35 0.03
N GLN A 103 2.70 6.67 -0.89
CA GLN A 103 2.17 6.46 -2.24
C GLN A 103 0.94 5.55 -2.23
N ALA A 104 0.97 4.47 -1.42
CA ALA A 104 -0.15 3.54 -1.30
C ALA A 104 -1.40 4.21 -0.70
N ILE A 105 -1.27 4.97 0.40
CA ILE A 105 -2.42 5.64 1.01
C ILE A 105 -3.00 6.73 0.10
N THR A 106 -2.16 7.40 -0.71
CA THR A 106 -2.63 8.36 -1.71
C THR A 106 -3.43 7.67 -2.81
N PHE A 107 -2.93 6.55 -3.33
CA PHE A 107 -3.67 5.74 -4.30
C PHE A 107 -5.03 5.30 -3.75
N VAL A 108 -5.05 4.76 -2.51
CA VAL A 108 -6.29 4.35 -1.82
C VAL A 108 -7.26 5.51 -1.69
N THR A 109 -6.80 6.68 -1.26
CA THR A 109 -7.64 7.86 -1.06
C THR A 109 -8.27 8.32 -2.36
N LEU A 110 -7.50 8.42 -3.44
CA LEU A 110 -8.01 8.83 -4.75
C LEU A 110 -8.96 7.79 -5.35
N CYS A 111 -8.68 6.49 -5.20
CA CYS A 111 -9.58 5.42 -5.61
C CYS A 111 -10.93 5.49 -4.88
N ARG A 112 -10.91 5.58 -3.55
CA ARG A 112 -12.13 5.70 -2.73
C ARG A 112 -12.95 6.93 -3.12
N LEU A 113 -12.31 8.08 -3.30
CA LEU A 113 -12.96 9.32 -3.73
C LEU A 113 -13.64 9.18 -5.10
N CYS A 114 -13.09 8.35 -5.99
CA CYS A 114 -13.65 8.05 -7.30
C CYS A 114 -14.64 6.88 -7.30
N GLY A 115 -15.01 6.35 -6.12
CA GLY A 115 -15.95 5.23 -5.95
C GLY A 115 -15.36 3.86 -6.30
N VAL A 116 -14.04 3.72 -6.28
CA VAL A 116 -13.36 2.42 -6.43
C VAL A 116 -12.95 1.94 -5.03
N PRO A 117 -13.49 0.78 -4.57
CA PRO A 117 -13.12 0.23 -3.27
C PRO A 117 -11.61 -0.02 -3.20
N ALA A 118 -10.97 0.45 -2.14
CA ALA A 118 -9.52 0.33 -2.00
C ALA A 118 -9.09 0.23 -0.54
N GLN A 119 -8.04 -0.55 -0.31
CA GLN A 119 -7.46 -0.80 1.00
C GLN A 119 -5.93 -0.69 0.93
N TRP A 120 -5.35 -0.24 2.04
CA TRP A 120 -3.90 -0.26 2.23
C TRP A 120 -3.48 -1.61 2.82
N GLN A 121 -2.35 -2.13 2.39
CA GLN A 121 -1.70 -3.29 2.98
C GLN A 121 -0.26 -2.96 3.34
N SER A 122 0.17 -3.49 4.46
CA SER A 122 1.57 -3.45 4.90
C SER A 122 2.06 -4.82 5.30
N GLY A 123 3.35 -5.01 5.26
CA GLY A 123 3.97 -6.27 5.64
C GLY A 123 5.42 -6.37 5.20
N LEU A 124 5.82 -7.58 4.89
CA LEU A 124 7.20 -7.89 4.51
C LEU A 124 7.29 -8.21 3.02
N TYR A 125 8.30 -7.63 2.39
CA TYR A 125 8.81 -8.11 1.12
C TYR A 125 9.84 -9.18 1.41
N THR A 126 9.56 -10.41 1.01
CA THR A 126 10.29 -11.60 1.44
C THR A 126 11.11 -12.24 0.32
N LYS A 127 11.53 -11.45 -0.66
CA LYS A 127 12.44 -11.96 -1.69
C LYS A 127 13.75 -12.39 -1.06
N PRO A 128 14.27 -13.60 -1.35
CA PRO A 128 15.56 -14.05 -0.85
C PRO A 128 16.67 -13.02 -1.09
N ASN A 129 17.50 -12.77 -0.08
CA ASN A 129 18.57 -11.76 -0.06
C ASN A 129 18.13 -10.28 -0.23
N SER A 130 16.85 -9.99 -0.13
CA SER A 130 16.31 -8.63 -0.24
C SER A 130 15.04 -8.47 0.60
N ALA A 131 14.97 -9.12 1.75
CA ALA A 131 13.83 -9.02 2.64
C ALA A 131 13.79 -7.65 3.34
N GLY A 132 12.59 -7.16 3.62
CA GLY A 132 12.40 -5.89 4.32
C GLY A 132 10.93 -5.51 4.44
N HIS A 133 10.66 -4.39 5.06
CA HIS A 133 9.31 -3.86 5.22
C HIS A 133 8.82 -3.18 3.94
N HIS A 134 7.52 -3.31 3.64
CA HIS A 134 6.95 -2.70 2.45
C HIS A 134 5.44 -2.51 2.55
N ASP A 135 4.94 -1.47 1.87
CA ASP A 135 3.53 -1.13 1.77
C ASP A 135 3.08 -1.11 0.31
N TRP A 136 1.84 -1.51 0.11
CA TRP A 136 1.16 -1.48 -1.18
C TRP A 136 -0.34 -1.28 -1.00
N ALA A 137 -1.05 -1.12 -2.10
CA ALA A 137 -2.49 -1.00 -2.11
C ALA A 137 -3.15 -2.22 -2.77
N ARG A 138 -4.42 -2.45 -2.43
CA ARG A 138 -5.33 -3.27 -3.22
C ARG A 138 -6.60 -2.49 -3.52
N PHE A 139 -7.20 -2.79 -4.66
CA PHE A 139 -8.45 -2.19 -5.10
C PHE A 139 -9.36 -3.23 -5.69
N TYR A 140 -10.66 -3.03 -5.59
CA TYR A 140 -11.64 -4.02 -6.03
C TYR A 140 -12.32 -3.58 -7.31
N VAL A 141 -12.38 -4.51 -8.27
CA VAL A 141 -13.10 -4.31 -9.54
C VAL A 141 -13.84 -5.59 -9.92
N ALA A 142 -15.18 -5.56 -9.97
CA ALA A 142 -15.94 -6.67 -10.46
C ALA A 142 -15.84 -6.79 -12.01
N PRO A 143 -15.67 -8.00 -12.58
CA PRO A 143 -15.75 -9.31 -11.91
C PRO A 143 -14.44 -9.86 -11.33
N PHE A 144 -13.32 -9.15 -11.45
CA PHE A 144 -11.98 -9.66 -11.12
C PHE A 144 -11.74 -9.84 -9.60
N GLY A 145 -12.49 -9.11 -8.75
CA GLY A 145 -12.25 -9.12 -7.32
C GLY A 145 -11.15 -8.13 -6.90
N TRP A 146 -10.39 -8.49 -5.87
CA TRP A 146 -9.27 -7.69 -5.40
C TRP A 146 -8.08 -7.80 -6.36
N LEU A 147 -7.65 -6.66 -6.85
CA LEU A 147 -6.44 -6.44 -7.63
C LEU A 147 -5.45 -5.64 -6.80
N PHE A 148 -4.18 -5.66 -7.16
CA PHE A 148 -3.14 -4.97 -6.41
C PHE A 148 -2.57 -3.75 -7.16
N ALA A 149 -2.01 -2.81 -6.40
CA ALA A 149 -1.26 -1.69 -6.94
C ALA A 149 -0.04 -1.40 -6.06
N ASP A 150 1.15 -1.57 -6.59
CA ASP A 150 2.38 -1.12 -5.96
C ASP A 150 2.91 0.11 -6.69
N CYS A 151 2.54 1.30 -6.21
CA CYS A 151 2.93 2.55 -6.84
C CYS A 151 4.44 2.80 -6.74
N SER A 152 5.10 2.38 -5.67
CA SER A 152 6.52 2.63 -5.46
C SER A 152 7.41 1.76 -6.35
N PHE A 153 7.13 0.45 -6.42
CA PHE A 153 7.84 -0.47 -7.33
C PHE A 153 7.47 -0.19 -8.79
N GLY A 154 6.19 0.09 -9.06
CA GLY A 154 5.74 0.51 -10.38
C GLY A 154 6.44 1.78 -10.85
N GLY A 155 6.49 2.81 -10.02
CA GLY A 155 7.20 4.05 -10.33
C GLY A 155 8.70 3.85 -10.52
N SER A 156 9.32 2.93 -9.78
CA SER A 156 10.71 2.54 -9.97
C SER A 156 10.92 1.86 -11.32
N ALA A 157 10.04 0.93 -11.68
CA ALA A 157 10.07 0.25 -12.98
C ALA A 157 9.87 1.23 -14.15
N TYR A 158 8.91 2.16 -14.04
CA TYR A 158 8.67 3.20 -15.03
C TYR A 158 9.91 4.05 -15.28
N ARG A 159 10.57 4.55 -14.22
CA ARG A 159 11.81 5.33 -14.34
C ARG A 159 12.99 4.56 -14.91
N ALA A 160 13.01 3.23 -14.71
CA ALA A 160 14.00 2.34 -15.32
C ALA A 160 13.71 2.00 -16.79
N GLY A 161 12.55 2.40 -17.33
CA GLY A 161 12.10 2.05 -18.68
C GLY A 161 11.57 0.63 -18.82
N ASP A 162 11.36 -0.08 -17.71
CA ASP A 162 10.78 -1.43 -17.66
C ASP A 162 9.24 -1.34 -17.60
N LEU A 163 8.66 -1.13 -18.78
CA LEU A 163 7.21 -0.93 -18.90
C LEU A 163 6.40 -2.20 -18.62
N ASP A 164 6.96 -3.37 -18.88
CA ASP A 164 6.30 -4.65 -18.58
C ASP A 164 6.13 -4.80 -17.07
N ARG A 165 7.18 -4.54 -16.32
CA ARG A 165 7.15 -4.57 -14.86
C ARG A 165 6.30 -3.44 -14.27
N TRP A 166 6.30 -2.25 -14.86
CA TRP A 166 5.39 -1.17 -14.48
C TRP A 166 3.92 -1.58 -14.65
N ASN A 167 3.58 -2.21 -15.78
CA ASN A 167 2.23 -2.72 -16.02
C ASN A 167 1.87 -3.89 -15.10
N PHE A 168 2.82 -4.76 -14.77
CA PHE A 168 2.62 -5.86 -13.84
C PHE A 168 2.15 -5.38 -12.46
N TYR A 169 2.76 -4.32 -11.92
CA TYR A 169 2.40 -3.76 -10.62
C TYR A 169 1.05 -3.02 -10.59
N PHE A 170 0.34 -3.00 -11.70
CA PHE A 170 -1.06 -2.64 -11.76
C PHE A 170 -1.92 -3.89 -12.01
N GLY A 171 -2.49 -4.42 -10.97
CA GLY A 171 -3.29 -5.64 -10.96
C GLY A 171 -2.63 -6.79 -10.18
N ASN A 172 -1.30 -6.84 -10.14
CA ASN A 172 -0.56 -7.99 -9.65
C ASN A 172 0.54 -7.62 -8.65
N LEU A 173 0.94 -8.62 -7.86
CA LEU A 173 2.16 -8.62 -7.05
C LEU A 173 2.89 -9.93 -7.28
N GLU A 174 4.20 -9.90 -7.13
CA GLU A 174 5.02 -11.10 -7.06
C GLU A 174 4.78 -11.87 -5.75
N PRO A 175 5.05 -13.19 -5.69
CA PRO A 175 4.75 -14.04 -4.52
C PRO A 175 5.62 -13.77 -3.28
N TRP A 176 6.40 -12.69 -3.30
CA TRP A 176 7.26 -12.28 -2.19
C TRP A 176 6.60 -11.29 -1.23
N ARG A 177 5.28 -11.31 -1.14
CA ARG A 177 4.48 -10.38 -0.32
C ARG A 177 3.82 -11.11 0.83
N MET A 178 4.31 -10.87 2.04
CA MET A 178 3.71 -11.37 3.26
C MET A 178 2.93 -10.23 3.93
N PRO A 179 1.61 -10.10 3.72
CA PRO A 179 0.83 -9.07 4.37
C PRO A 179 0.70 -9.37 5.87
N THR A 180 1.04 -8.39 6.69
CA THR A 180 0.85 -8.46 8.15
C THR A 180 -0.38 -7.67 8.57
N CYS A 181 -0.79 -6.70 7.77
CA CYS A 181 -1.94 -5.86 8.00
C CYS A 181 -2.63 -5.51 6.67
N SER A 182 -3.96 -5.50 6.66
CA SER A 182 -4.79 -5.11 5.50
C SER A 182 -5.68 -3.89 5.78
N ALA A 183 -5.35 -3.11 6.81
CA ALA A 183 -6.05 -1.88 7.13
C ALA A 183 -5.09 -0.83 7.70
N PHE A 184 -5.29 0.40 7.31
CA PHE A 184 -4.60 1.55 7.86
C PHE A 184 -5.08 1.81 9.30
N GLN A 185 -4.19 2.16 10.22
CA GLN A 185 -4.47 2.37 11.65
C GLN A 185 -4.93 1.11 12.42
N GLN A 186 -4.57 -0.06 11.94
CA GLN A 186 -4.97 -1.30 12.58
C GLN A 186 -4.33 -1.46 13.97
N GLU A 187 -5.10 -1.97 14.92
CA GLU A 187 -4.58 -2.39 16.22
C GLU A 187 -3.77 -3.69 16.07
N PHE A 188 -2.75 -3.83 16.93
CA PHE A 188 -1.92 -5.03 16.93
C PHE A 188 -2.59 -6.23 17.61
N ASN A 189 -2.20 -7.42 17.19
CA ASN A 189 -2.52 -8.68 17.86
C ASN A 189 -1.21 -9.44 18.19
N PRO A 190 -0.84 -9.58 19.47
CA PRO A 190 -1.53 -9.11 20.66
C PRO A 190 -1.58 -7.57 20.80
N PRO A 191 -2.57 -7.02 21.52
CA PRO A 191 -2.69 -5.59 21.68
C PRO A 191 -1.49 -5.01 22.43
N ARG A 192 -1.07 -3.81 22.04
CA ARG A 192 -0.02 -3.07 22.72
C ARG A 192 -0.44 -2.67 24.14
N ARG A 193 0.56 -2.45 25.00
CA ARG A 193 0.36 -1.93 26.36
C ARG A 193 0.69 -0.47 26.50
N PHE A 194 1.53 0.05 25.63
CA PHE A 194 2.02 1.44 25.67
C PHE A 194 1.60 2.19 24.39
N LEU A 195 1.76 3.53 24.42
CA LEU A 195 1.44 4.37 23.28
C LEU A 195 2.35 4.04 22.08
N ARG A 196 1.79 3.86 20.91
CA ARG A 196 2.53 3.64 19.67
C ARG A 196 3.36 4.87 19.29
N HIS A 197 4.50 4.62 18.64
CA HIS A 197 5.32 5.67 18.05
C HIS A 197 4.62 6.28 16.85
N ASP A 198 4.20 5.43 15.93
CA ASP A 198 3.39 5.83 14.78
C ASP A 198 2.15 4.94 14.68
N PRO A 199 0.95 5.47 14.99
CA PRO A 199 -0.28 4.66 14.94
C PRO A 199 -0.74 4.35 13.53
N TYR A 200 -0.14 4.93 12.51
CA TYR A 200 -0.57 4.83 11.11
C TYR A 200 0.27 3.85 10.29
N ASP A 201 1.55 3.74 10.61
CA ASP A 201 2.44 2.77 9.96
C ASP A 201 2.47 1.45 10.75
N ASN A 202 2.07 0.36 10.10
CA ASN A 202 1.95 -0.94 10.75
C ASN A 202 2.96 -1.99 10.23
N GLN A 203 3.83 -1.64 9.29
CA GLN A 203 4.70 -2.61 8.63
C GLN A 203 5.77 -3.19 9.56
N SER A 204 6.30 -2.40 10.48
CA SER A 204 7.41 -2.79 11.36
C SER A 204 6.97 -3.34 12.72
N GLY A 205 5.71 -3.11 13.11
CA GLY A 205 5.26 -3.44 14.45
C GLY A 205 5.86 -2.56 15.55
N GLU A 206 5.77 -3.01 16.80
CA GLU A 206 6.26 -2.27 17.98
C GLU A 206 6.98 -3.22 18.94
N VAL A 207 8.00 -2.72 19.59
CA VAL A 207 8.73 -3.46 20.62
C VAL A 207 8.50 -2.84 22.00
N GLU A 208 8.07 -3.70 22.94
CA GLU A 208 7.79 -3.28 24.32
C GLU A 208 8.58 -4.10 25.34
N SER A 209 9.05 -3.45 26.39
CA SER A 209 9.51 -4.10 27.62
C SER A 209 8.33 -4.36 28.56
N LEU A 210 8.60 -4.89 29.75
CA LEU A 210 7.56 -5.05 30.79
C LEU A 210 7.04 -3.71 31.31
N THR A 211 7.81 -2.63 31.19
CA THR A 211 7.55 -1.33 31.83
C THR A 211 7.37 -0.16 30.89
N ARG A 212 7.79 -0.31 29.61
CA ARG A 212 7.68 0.76 28.61
C ARG A 212 7.87 0.22 27.20
N ARG A 213 7.46 0.98 26.20
CA ARG A 213 7.86 0.73 24.83
C ARG A 213 9.36 0.99 24.63
N LEU A 214 9.95 0.42 23.61
CA LEU A 214 11.30 0.72 23.15
C LEU A 214 11.24 1.58 21.89
N TYR A 215 12.21 2.47 21.73
CA TYR A 215 12.37 3.30 20.55
C TYR A 215 13.32 2.62 19.55
N ALA A 216 13.27 3.05 18.28
CA ALA A 216 14.04 2.42 17.21
C ALA A 216 15.58 2.44 17.43
N ASP A 217 16.10 3.34 18.23
CA ASP A 217 17.50 3.39 18.62
C ASP A 217 17.87 2.47 19.82
N GLU A 218 16.88 1.79 20.40
CA GLU A 218 17.05 0.90 21.55
C GLU A 218 16.99 -0.58 21.21
N TYR A 219 16.70 -0.93 19.95
CA TYR A 219 16.70 -2.31 19.45
C TYR A 219 17.12 -2.35 17.99
N GLU A 220 17.55 -3.53 17.56
CA GLU A 220 17.81 -3.85 16.17
C GLU A 220 16.84 -4.93 15.75
N ASP A 221 16.27 -4.82 14.57
CA ASP A 221 15.46 -5.84 13.94
C ASP A 221 16.12 -6.33 12.64
N ASP A 222 15.96 -7.61 12.37
CA ASP A 222 16.43 -8.25 11.14
C ASP A 222 15.35 -9.17 10.60
N CYS A 223 15.12 -9.09 9.31
CA CYS A 223 14.19 -9.94 8.60
C CYS A 223 14.93 -10.66 7.48
N ARG A 224 14.89 -11.97 7.47
CA ARG A 224 15.52 -12.78 6.42
C ARG A 224 14.67 -13.98 6.03
N VAL A 225 14.76 -14.36 4.77
CA VAL A 225 14.16 -15.61 4.28
C VAL A 225 15.09 -16.76 4.62
N VAL A 226 14.62 -17.70 5.42
CA VAL A 226 15.40 -18.90 5.81
C VAL A 226 15.27 -20.02 4.78
N ARG A 227 14.07 -20.14 4.19
CA ARG A 227 13.78 -21.15 3.17
C ARG A 227 12.58 -20.69 2.34
N TYR A 228 12.53 -21.09 1.10
CA TYR A 228 11.35 -20.98 0.25
C TYR A 228 11.24 -22.21 -0.66
N GLU A 229 10.03 -22.51 -1.06
CA GLU A 229 9.71 -23.57 -2.01
C GLU A 229 8.68 -23.02 -3.00
N GLU A 230 8.86 -23.32 -4.28
CA GLU A 230 7.86 -23.08 -5.31
C GLU A 230 7.01 -24.33 -5.39
N MET A 231 5.69 -24.17 -5.25
CA MET A 231 4.74 -25.26 -5.36
C MET A 231 4.18 -25.30 -6.77
N GLU A 232 4.10 -26.51 -7.34
CA GLU A 232 3.54 -26.76 -8.68
C GLU A 232 2.00 -26.69 -8.72
#